data_7939324c6a1d272e5e9793120e622210
#
_entry.id   7939324c6a1d272e5e9793120e622210
#
_cell.length_a   1.000
_cell.length_b   1.000
_cell.length_c   1.000
_cell.angle_alpha   90.00
_cell.angle_beta   90.00
_cell.angle_gamma   90.00
#
_symmetry.space_group_name_H-M   'P 1'
#
loop_
_entity.id
_entity.type
_entity.pdbx_description
1 polymer ?
#
loop_
_entity_poly.entity_id
_entity_poly.type
_entity_poly.pdbx_seq_one_letter_code
_entity_poly.pdbx_strand_id
1 'polypeptide(L)'
;MIERPKSGERALLVSINFHSIRDEDDIDEFKELVMSAGVEPIITVHGSRNSPDPKYFIGVGKAEEIKQSIDANEIEIVLFNHALMPSQERNLEKLFECRVLDRTGVILDIFAFSPLSTV
;
A
#
# COMPACT_ATOMS: atom_id res chain seq x y z
N MET A 1 5.26 5.51 -24.68
CA MET A 1 4.24 5.98 -23.78
C MET A 1 4.64 5.73 -22.33
N ILE A 2 4.43 6.70 -21.50
CA ILE A 2 4.82 6.56 -20.11
C ILE A 2 3.79 5.75 -19.37
N GLU A 3 4.27 4.71 -18.72
CA GLU A 3 3.42 3.91 -17.86
C GLU A 3 3.31 4.58 -16.53
N ARG A 4 2.10 4.90 -16.15
CA ARG A 4 1.84 5.48 -14.85
C ARG A 4 0.58 4.84 -14.30
N PRO A 5 0.34 4.98 -13.00
CA PRO A 5 -0.87 4.41 -12.45
C PRO A 5 -2.07 4.92 -13.22
N LYS A 6 -2.91 4.01 -13.61
CA LYS A 6 -4.10 4.40 -14.34
C LYS A 6 -5.06 5.08 -13.39
N SER A 7 -5.72 6.09 -13.89
CA SER A 7 -6.79 6.68 -13.11
C SER A 7 -7.79 5.59 -12.78
N GLY A 8 -8.07 5.43 -11.51
CA GLY A 8 -9.02 4.41 -11.09
C GLY A 8 -8.40 3.04 -10.88
N GLU A 9 -7.06 2.94 -10.85
CA GLU A 9 -6.44 1.66 -10.50
C GLU A 9 -6.92 1.22 -9.13
N ARG A 10 -7.34 -0.04 -9.02
CA ARG A 10 -7.99 -0.51 -7.81
C ARG A 10 -6.96 -0.89 -6.77
N ALA A 11 -7.06 -0.29 -5.60
CA ALA A 11 -6.04 -0.42 -4.56
C ALA A 11 -6.63 -0.96 -3.26
N LEU A 12 -5.82 -1.75 -2.58
CA LEU A 12 -6.09 -2.17 -1.22
C LEU A 12 -5.07 -1.49 -0.32
N LEU A 13 -5.53 -0.80 0.70
CA LEU A 13 -4.66 -0.09 1.62
C LEU A 13 -4.47 -0.91 2.88
N VAL A 14 -3.25 -0.92 3.41
CA VAL A 14 -2.94 -1.65 4.63
C VAL A 14 -2.42 -0.68 5.68
N SER A 15 -3.04 -0.70 6.84
CA SER A 15 -2.62 0.16 7.96
C SER A 15 -2.54 -0.70 9.21
N ILE A 16 -1.34 -0.83 9.78
CA ILE A 16 -1.09 -1.67 10.93
C ILE A 16 -0.77 -0.81 12.14
N ASN A 17 -1.40 -1.11 13.25
CA ASN A 17 -1.17 -0.41 14.50
C ASN A 17 -0.15 -1.19 15.31
N PHE A 18 0.97 -0.55 15.66
CA PHE A 18 2.04 -1.21 16.40
C PHE A 18 2.03 -0.87 17.88
N HIS A 19 0.94 -0.30 18.36
CA HIS A 19 0.72 -0.08 19.80
C HIS A 19 1.55 1.03 20.41
N SER A 20 2.44 1.64 19.67
CA SER A 20 3.25 2.72 20.21
C SER A 20 2.53 4.05 20.10
N ILE A 21 2.10 4.39 18.93
CA ILE A 21 1.38 5.63 18.67
C ILE A 21 0.20 5.31 17.81
N ARG A 22 -0.94 5.77 18.23
CA ARG A 22 -2.14 5.61 17.45
C ARG A 22 -2.48 6.94 16.84
N ASP A 23 -2.73 6.90 15.56
CA ASP A 23 -3.10 8.10 14.87
C ASP A 23 -4.13 7.71 13.82
N GLU A 24 -5.38 7.86 14.17
CA GLU A 24 -6.45 7.50 13.27
C GLU A 24 -6.50 8.43 12.06
N ASP A 25 -6.00 9.64 12.23
CA ASP A 25 -5.96 10.56 11.11
C ASP A 25 -4.94 10.15 10.06
N ASP A 26 -3.97 9.33 10.45
CA ASP A 26 -2.92 8.92 9.55
C ASP A 26 -3.45 8.15 8.35
N ILE A 27 -4.46 7.31 8.56
CA ILE A 27 -5.03 6.56 7.45
C ILE A 27 -5.80 7.48 6.51
N ASP A 28 -6.44 8.50 7.05
CA ASP A 28 -7.15 9.45 6.21
C ASP A 28 -6.18 10.24 5.35
N GLU A 29 -5.06 10.66 5.92
CA GLU A 29 -4.03 11.34 5.16
C GLU A 29 -3.47 10.43 4.07
N PHE A 30 -3.28 9.17 4.41
CA PHE A 30 -2.76 8.22 3.44
C PHE A 30 -3.74 8.03 2.29
N LYS A 31 -5.02 7.97 2.59
CA LYS A 31 -6.03 7.85 1.55
C LYS A 31 -5.99 9.04 0.61
N GLU A 32 -5.79 10.24 1.16
CA GLU A 32 -5.70 11.42 0.32
C GLU A 32 -4.47 11.37 -0.58
N LEU A 33 -3.34 10.89 -0.04
CA LEU A 33 -2.15 10.71 -0.84
C LEU A 33 -2.40 9.75 -2.00
N VAL A 34 -3.06 8.64 -1.69
CA VAL A 34 -3.34 7.63 -2.70
C VAL A 34 -4.22 8.20 -3.80
N MET A 35 -5.25 8.94 -3.42
CA MET A 35 -6.14 9.53 -4.41
C MET A 35 -5.42 10.59 -5.23
N SER A 36 -4.48 11.30 -4.62
CA SER A 36 -3.68 12.28 -5.37
C SER A 36 -2.81 11.60 -6.43
N ALA A 37 -2.48 10.34 -6.21
CA ALA A 37 -1.70 9.59 -7.20
C ALA A 37 -2.58 9.01 -8.31
N GLY A 38 -3.88 9.27 -8.27
CA GLY A 38 -4.79 8.78 -9.30
C GLY A 38 -5.25 7.36 -9.08
N VAL A 39 -5.11 6.86 -7.87
CA VAL A 39 -5.46 5.49 -7.53
C VAL A 39 -6.76 5.49 -6.73
N GLU A 40 -7.60 4.49 -6.96
CA GLU A 40 -8.88 4.38 -6.28
C GLU A 40 -8.77 3.40 -5.12
N PRO A 41 -8.87 3.88 -3.87
CA PRO A 41 -8.83 2.97 -2.72
C PRO A 41 -10.16 2.24 -2.59
N ILE A 42 -10.11 0.93 -2.79
CA ILE A 42 -11.32 0.09 -2.75
C ILE A 42 -11.55 -0.43 -1.35
N ILE A 43 -10.50 -0.92 -0.70
CA ILE A 43 -10.59 -1.56 0.60
C ILE A 43 -9.44 -1.08 1.47
N THR A 44 -9.71 -0.90 2.76
CA THR A 44 -8.67 -0.62 3.74
C THR A 44 -8.67 -1.75 4.75
N VAL A 45 -7.50 -2.36 4.93
CA VAL A 45 -7.34 -3.45 5.89
C VAL A 45 -6.54 -2.92 7.07
N HIS A 46 -7.09 -3.15 8.26
CA HIS A 46 -6.46 -2.72 9.49
C HIS A 46 -5.95 -3.93 10.27
N GLY A 47 -4.92 -3.72 11.06
CA GLY A 47 -4.41 -4.77 11.91
C GLY A 47 -3.61 -4.21 13.06
N SER A 48 -3.17 -5.09 13.96
CA SER A 48 -2.36 -4.70 15.11
C SER A 48 -1.27 -5.75 15.30
N ARG A 49 -0.07 -5.28 15.62
CA ARG A 49 1.05 -6.15 15.92
C ARG A 49 1.96 -5.45 16.92
N ASN A 50 2.78 -6.25 17.60
CA ASN A 50 3.79 -5.67 18.47
C ASN A 50 4.99 -5.17 17.68
N SER A 51 5.31 -5.86 16.59
CA SER A 51 6.46 -5.48 15.77
C SER A 51 6.23 -6.00 14.36
N PRO A 52 6.91 -5.40 13.36
CA PRO A 52 6.78 -5.89 11.99
C PRO A 52 7.42 -7.27 11.83
N ASP A 53 6.82 -8.07 10.97
CA ASP A 53 7.40 -9.35 10.61
C ASP A 53 8.58 -9.11 9.67
N PRO A 54 9.72 -9.80 9.89
CA PRO A 54 10.87 -9.56 9.02
C PRO A 54 10.65 -9.93 7.56
N LYS A 55 9.82 -10.91 7.29
CA LYS A 55 9.64 -11.41 5.95
C LYS A 55 8.53 -10.68 5.20
N TYR A 56 7.39 -10.49 5.83
CA TYR A 56 6.22 -9.94 5.17
C TYR A 56 5.73 -8.64 5.78
N PHE A 57 6.36 -8.15 6.83
CA PHE A 57 5.89 -6.99 7.56
C PHE A 57 4.64 -7.29 8.37
N ILE A 58 3.74 -8.10 7.83
CA ILE A 58 2.49 -8.49 8.49
C ILE A 58 2.55 -10.00 8.77
N GLY A 59 1.65 -10.45 9.66
CA GLY A 59 1.60 -11.87 9.97
C GLY A 59 1.01 -12.69 8.83
N VAL A 60 1.24 -14.00 8.89
CA VAL A 60 0.77 -14.90 7.83
C VAL A 60 -0.74 -14.86 7.71
N GLY A 61 -1.44 -14.84 8.84
CA GLY A 61 -2.90 -14.80 8.79
C GLY A 61 -3.43 -13.54 8.11
N LYS A 62 -2.82 -12.40 8.43
CA LYS A 62 -3.23 -11.15 7.81
C LYS A 62 -2.89 -11.16 6.33
N ALA A 63 -1.74 -11.73 5.97
CA ALA A 63 -1.35 -11.82 4.57
C ALA A 63 -2.35 -12.64 3.77
N GLU A 64 -2.81 -13.75 4.34
CA GLU A 64 -3.81 -14.57 3.65
C GLU A 64 -5.14 -13.84 3.53
N GLU A 65 -5.53 -13.12 4.57
CA GLU A 65 -6.75 -12.33 4.53
C GLU A 65 -6.68 -11.31 3.38
N ILE A 66 -5.55 -10.66 3.25
CA ILE A 66 -5.36 -9.66 2.20
C ILE A 66 -5.39 -10.31 0.83
N LYS A 67 -4.75 -11.48 0.70
CA LYS A 67 -4.74 -12.19 -0.57
C LYS A 67 -6.15 -12.53 -1.02
N GLN A 68 -6.99 -12.97 -0.10
CA GLN A 68 -8.37 -13.27 -0.43
C GLN A 68 -9.13 -12.01 -0.85
N SER A 69 -8.87 -10.91 -0.18
CA SER A 69 -9.51 -9.65 -0.56
C SER A 69 -9.07 -9.17 -1.94
N ILE A 70 -7.81 -9.39 -2.27
CA ILE A 70 -7.30 -9.04 -3.59
C ILE A 70 -8.06 -9.80 -4.67
N ASP A 71 -8.21 -11.10 -4.47
CA ASP A 71 -8.90 -11.92 -5.46
C ASP A 71 -10.38 -11.58 -5.55
N ALA A 72 -11.02 -11.34 -4.40
CA ALA A 72 -12.45 -11.09 -4.39
C ALA A 72 -12.82 -9.73 -4.98
N ASN A 73 -11.92 -8.76 -4.91
CA ASN A 73 -12.23 -7.39 -5.31
C ASN A 73 -11.41 -6.93 -6.51
N GLU A 74 -10.68 -7.84 -7.14
CA GLU A 74 -9.90 -7.52 -8.33
C GLU A 74 -8.95 -6.35 -8.05
N ILE A 75 -8.23 -6.45 -6.96
CA ILE A 75 -7.27 -5.42 -6.58
C ILE A 75 -6.05 -5.52 -7.48
N GLU A 76 -5.57 -4.37 -7.93
CA GLU A 76 -4.43 -4.29 -8.84
C GLU A 76 -3.16 -3.87 -8.14
N ILE A 77 -3.26 -3.21 -7.00
CA ILE A 77 -2.09 -2.75 -6.28
C ILE A 77 -2.41 -2.72 -4.78
N VAL A 78 -1.42 -3.10 -3.98
CA VAL A 78 -1.53 -3.03 -2.53
C VAL A 78 -0.61 -1.93 -2.03
N LEU A 79 -1.14 -1.04 -1.23
CA LEU A 79 -0.40 0.12 -0.72
C LEU A 79 -0.32 0.06 0.79
N PHE A 80 0.89 0.05 1.30
CA PHE A 80 1.12 0.01 2.75
C PHE A 80 1.34 1.40 3.29
N ASN A 81 0.64 1.75 4.35
CA ASN A 81 0.83 3.03 5.03
C ASN A 81 2.01 2.95 5.99
N HIS A 82 3.11 2.37 5.51
CA HIS A 82 4.31 2.14 6.30
C HIS A 82 5.49 2.02 5.36
N ALA A 83 6.68 2.26 5.89
CA ALA A 83 7.90 2.02 5.11
C ALA A 83 8.21 0.52 5.17
N LEU A 84 8.45 -0.06 4.01
CA LEU A 84 8.80 -1.47 3.90
C LEU A 84 10.25 -1.61 3.48
N MET A 85 10.88 -2.68 3.94
CA MET A 85 12.20 -3.02 3.43
C MET A 85 12.04 -3.62 2.03
N PRO A 86 13.04 -3.43 1.16
CA PRO A 86 12.92 -3.97 -0.20
C PRO A 86 12.65 -5.47 -0.23
N SER A 87 13.21 -6.22 0.71
CA SER A 87 12.97 -7.66 0.76
C SER A 87 11.52 -7.96 1.13
N GLN A 88 10.95 -7.19 2.05
CA GLN A 88 9.55 -7.37 2.43
C GLN A 88 8.63 -7.06 1.26
N GLU A 89 8.93 -5.99 0.56
CA GLU A 89 8.12 -5.61 -0.59
C GLU A 89 8.13 -6.70 -1.66
N ARG A 90 9.31 -7.25 -1.94
CA ARG A 90 9.43 -8.33 -2.92
C ARG A 90 8.67 -9.57 -2.48
N ASN A 91 8.80 -9.93 -1.21
CA ASN A 91 8.12 -11.10 -0.70
C ASN A 91 6.60 -10.94 -0.79
N LEU A 92 6.12 -9.75 -0.49
CA LEU A 92 4.69 -9.47 -0.56
C LEU A 92 4.19 -9.50 -2.00
N GLU A 93 4.99 -8.98 -2.94
CA GLU A 93 4.58 -9.03 -4.34
C GLU A 93 4.46 -10.46 -4.83
N LYS A 94 5.36 -11.32 -4.40
CA LYS A 94 5.28 -12.72 -4.78
C LYS A 94 4.04 -13.38 -4.20
N LEU A 95 3.74 -13.07 -2.94
CA LEU A 95 2.60 -13.67 -2.27
C LEU A 95 1.28 -13.19 -2.85
N PHE A 96 1.17 -11.89 -3.08
CA PHE A 96 -0.08 -11.28 -3.53
C PHE A 96 -0.24 -11.35 -5.04
N GLU A 97 0.84 -11.57 -5.76
CA GLU A 97 0.83 -11.63 -7.22
C GLU A 97 0.30 -10.33 -7.83
N CYS A 98 0.63 -9.21 -7.20
CA CYS A 98 0.29 -7.90 -7.72
C CYS A 98 1.31 -6.90 -7.19
N ARG A 99 1.23 -5.67 -7.69
CA ARG A 99 2.17 -4.64 -7.27
C ARG A 99 1.97 -4.29 -5.80
N VAL A 100 3.07 -4.01 -5.13
CA VAL A 100 3.06 -3.57 -3.73
C VAL A 100 3.94 -2.34 -3.64
N LEU A 101 3.39 -1.28 -3.07
CA LEU A 101 4.14 -0.07 -2.80
C LEU A 101 4.01 0.28 -1.33
N ASP A 102 5.07 0.85 -0.79
CA ASP A 102 4.98 1.37 0.56
C ASP A 102 4.66 2.86 0.50
N ARG A 103 4.60 3.51 1.67
CA ARG A 103 4.23 4.90 1.73
C ARG A 103 5.21 5.77 0.95
N THR A 104 6.50 5.46 1.04
CA THR A 104 7.50 6.19 0.30
C THR A 104 7.30 6.05 -1.20
N GLY A 105 6.96 4.85 -1.65
CA GLY A 105 6.71 4.62 -3.06
C GLY A 105 5.54 5.42 -3.57
N VAL A 106 4.47 5.54 -2.78
CA VAL A 106 3.32 6.33 -3.18
C VAL A 106 3.72 7.80 -3.34
N ILE A 107 4.49 8.31 -2.38
CA ILE A 107 4.91 9.70 -2.44
C ILE A 107 5.79 9.95 -3.66
N LEU A 108 6.70 9.03 -3.95
CA LEU A 108 7.56 9.17 -5.11
C LEU A 108 6.77 9.13 -6.40
N ASP A 109 5.73 8.29 -6.47
CA ASP A 109 4.86 8.26 -7.64
C ASP A 109 4.19 9.60 -7.87
N ILE A 110 3.72 10.23 -6.79
CA ILE A 110 3.09 11.54 -6.92
C ILE A 110 4.08 12.55 -7.48
N PHE A 111 5.28 12.58 -6.96
CA PHE A 111 6.30 13.49 -7.45
C PHE A 111 6.70 13.19 -8.89
N ALA A 112 6.75 11.91 -9.24
CA ALA A 112 7.16 11.53 -10.57
C ALA A 112 6.17 12.03 -11.63
N PHE A 113 4.91 12.17 -11.26
CA PHE A 113 3.90 12.62 -12.19
C PHE A 113 3.56 14.09 -12.03
N SER A 114 4.27 14.80 -11.17
CA SER A 114 4.06 16.22 -11.00
C SER A 114 4.58 16.96 -12.22
N PRO A 115 3.87 17.99 -12.69
CA PRO A 115 4.41 18.77 -13.79
C PRO A 115 5.76 19.37 -13.52
N LEU A 116 6.07 19.63 -12.27
CA LEU A 116 7.35 20.21 -11.92
C LEU A 116 8.51 19.25 -12.13
N SER A 117 8.23 17.98 -12.13
CA SER A 117 9.29 17.00 -12.28
C SER A 117 9.80 16.89 -13.69
N THR A 118 9.21 17.60 -14.62
CA THR A 118 9.58 17.52 -16.02
C THR A 118 10.62 18.55 -16.42
N VAL A 119 11.02 19.35 -15.53
CA VAL A 119 11.97 20.40 -15.82
C VAL A 119 13.29 19.87 -16.35
#